data_7a477c4ec86ef79e4ba5fcb4e528efcb
#
_entry.id   7a477c4ec86ef79e4ba5fcb4e528efcb
#
_cell.length_a   1.000
_cell.length_b   1.000
_cell.length_c   1.000
_cell.angle_alpha   90.00
_cell.angle_beta   90.00
_cell.angle_gamma   90.00
#
_symmetry.space_group_name_H-M   'P 1'
#
loop_
_entity.id
_entity.type
_entity.pdbx_description
1 polymer ?
#
loop_
_entity_poly.entity_id
_entity_poly.type
_entity_poly.pdbx_seq_one_letter_code
_entity_poly.pdbx_strand_id
1 'polypeptide(L)'
;MRKWNFCAGPAAIPEEVLIEAQNELLEWGLSGSSVMEVSHRSDLFAEVAASSTKDIKALLNIGDDHEVLFLQGGATLQFTSVPLNFTKKSSIVSYLNTGLWSKKAIKAA
;
A
#
# COMPACT_ATOMS: atom_id res chain seq x y z
N MET A 1 -12.70 20.78 15.05
CA MET A 1 -13.12 20.43 13.65
C MET A 1 -11.91 19.90 12.90
N ARG A 2 -11.97 18.69 12.32
CA ARG A 2 -10.91 18.12 11.47
C ARG A 2 -10.76 18.93 10.18
N LYS A 3 -9.51 19.13 9.75
CA LYS A 3 -9.22 19.79 8.47
C LYS A 3 -9.11 18.74 7.35
N TRP A 4 -9.53 19.09 6.15
CA TRP A 4 -9.33 18.28 4.96
C TRP A 4 -7.85 18.31 4.55
N ASN A 5 -7.26 17.13 4.44
CA ASN A 5 -5.88 16.95 3.99
C ASN A 5 -5.89 16.24 2.63
N PHE A 6 -5.57 16.96 1.57
CA PHE A 6 -5.53 16.49 0.20
C PHE A 6 -4.10 16.15 -0.28
N CYS A 7 -3.15 15.93 0.66
CA CYS A 7 -1.83 15.42 0.27
C CYS A 7 -1.95 14.04 -0.40
N ALA A 8 -0.94 13.73 -1.22
CA ALA A 8 -0.85 12.41 -1.86
C ALA A 8 -0.59 11.26 -0.85
N GLY A 9 -0.03 11.59 0.32
CA GLY A 9 0.24 10.71 1.46
C GLY A 9 1.30 11.31 2.38
N PRO A 10 1.07 11.29 3.70
CA PRO A 10 -0.17 10.90 4.38
C PRO A 10 -1.32 11.86 4.09
N ALA A 11 -2.53 11.33 3.98
CA ALA A 11 -3.74 12.02 3.56
C ALA A 11 -4.86 11.88 4.60
N ALA A 12 -6.02 12.47 4.32
CA ALA A 12 -7.19 12.29 5.14
C ALA A 12 -7.67 10.83 5.08
N ILE A 13 -8.00 10.29 6.24
CA ILE A 13 -8.65 8.97 6.41
C ILE A 13 -10.11 9.23 6.80
N PRO A 14 -11.09 8.45 6.35
CA PRO A 14 -12.47 8.53 6.81
C PRO A 14 -12.54 8.48 8.34
N GLU A 15 -13.45 9.27 8.92
CA GLU A 15 -13.53 9.40 10.38
C GLU A 15 -13.95 8.09 11.04
N GLU A 16 -14.85 7.36 10.39
CA GLU A 16 -15.33 6.05 10.83
C GLU A 16 -14.17 5.06 11.00
N VAL A 17 -13.24 5.02 10.05
CA VAL A 17 -12.04 4.16 10.10
C VAL A 17 -11.12 4.56 11.26
N LEU A 18 -10.99 5.86 11.53
CA LEU A 18 -10.16 6.33 12.65
C LEU A 18 -10.78 6.01 14.01
N ILE A 19 -12.12 6.08 14.11
CA ILE A 19 -12.86 5.70 15.33
C ILE A 19 -12.71 4.19 15.58
N GLU A 20 -12.84 3.36 14.54
CA GLU A 20 -12.60 1.93 14.62
C GLU A 20 -11.18 1.63 15.10
N ALA A 21 -10.18 2.21 14.46
CA ALA A 21 -8.78 2.06 14.86
C ALA A 21 -8.51 2.54 16.30
N GLN A 22 -9.17 3.61 16.76
CA GLN A 22 -9.07 4.10 18.13
C GLN A 22 -9.65 3.10 19.13
N ASN A 23 -10.81 2.53 18.82
CA ASN A 23 -11.49 1.58 19.71
C ASN A 23 -10.71 0.27 19.83
N GLU A 24 -10.02 -0.14 18.78
CA GLU A 24 -9.25 -1.38 18.72
C GLU A 24 -7.76 -1.19 19.03
N LEU A 25 -7.34 0.02 19.40
CA LEU A 25 -5.92 0.33 19.58
C LEU A 25 -5.27 -0.47 20.73
N LEU A 26 -5.99 -0.73 21.81
CA LEU A 26 -5.47 -1.49 22.95
C LEU A 26 -5.74 -2.99 22.82
N GLU A 27 -6.86 -3.36 22.23
CA GLU A 27 -7.25 -4.76 22.01
C GLU A 27 -7.91 -4.88 20.64
N TRP A 28 -7.27 -5.58 19.74
CA TRP A 28 -7.75 -5.79 18.38
C TRP A 28 -8.53 -7.10 18.30
N GLY A 29 -9.82 -7.01 18.05
CA GLY A 29 -10.72 -8.16 18.04
C GLY A 29 -10.69 -8.90 19.39
N LEU A 30 -10.39 -10.19 19.35
CA LEU A 30 -10.24 -11.04 20.56
C LEU A 30 -8.78 -11.46 20.77
N SER A 31 -7.83 -10.70 20.26
CA SER A 31 -6.39 -11.05 20.33
C SER A 31 -5.78 -10.88 21.70
N GLY A 32 -6.40 -10.05 22.58
CA GLY A 32 -5.85 -9.65 23.87
C GLY A 32 -4.65 -8.68 23.75
N SER A 33 -4.41 -8.14 22.56
CA SER A 33 -3.32 -7.21 22.27
C SER A 33 -3.69 -6.24 21.15
N SER A 34 -2.95 -5.15 21.02
CA SER A 34 -3.08 -4.21 19.90
C SER A 34 -2.71 -4.88 18.57
N VAL A 35 -3.34 -4.45 17.48
CA VAL A 35 -2.90 -4.82 16.13
C VAL A 35 -1.42 -4.50 15.89
N MET A 36 -0.88 -3.49 16.58
CA MET A 36 0.55 -3.11 16.49
C MET A 36 1.49 -4.14 17.13
N GLU A 37 0.97 -5.03 17.97
CA GLU A 37 1.72 -6.08 18.68
C GLU A 37 1.52 -7.46 18.04
N VAL A 38 0.56 -7.59 17.12
CA VAL A 38 0.25 -8.86 16.46
C VAL A 38 1.24 -9.14 15.35
N SER A 39 1.79 -10.35 15.32
CA SER A 39 2.70 -10.79 14.26
C SER A 39 1.98 -10.87 12.90
N HIS A 40 2.62 -10.37 11.85
CA HIS A 40 2.13 -10.55 10.48
C HIS A 40 2.13 -12.03 10.01
N ARG A 41 2.68 -12.96 10.81
CA ARG A 41 2.67 -14.41 10.56
C ARG A 41 1.57 -15.14 11.34
N SER A 42 0.79 -14.43 12.16
CA SER A 42 -0.34 -15.03 12.88
C SER A 42 -1.50 -15.30 11.94
N ASP A 43 -2.31 -16.30 12.28
CA ASP A 43 -3.51 -16.64 11.52
C ASP A 43 -4.49 -15.45 11.49
N LEU A 44 -4.62 -14.74 12.61
CA LEU A 44 -5.46 -13.56 12.74
C LEU A 44 -5.08 -12.47 11.72
N PHE A 45 -3.78 -12.19 11.56
CA PHE A 45 -3.31 -11.23 10.57
C PHE A 45 -3.45 -11.75 9.13
N ALA A 46 -3.23 -13.05 8.93
CA ALA A 46 -3.40 -13.69 7.63
C ALA A 46 -4.85 -13.59 7.12
N GLU A 47 -5.85 -13.72 8.01
CA GLU A 47 -7.26 -13.54 7.67
C GLU A 47 -7.57 -12.12 7.19
N VAL A 48 -7.04 -11.10 7.87
CA VAL A 48 -7.19 -9.69 7.46
C VAL A 48 -6.52 -9.42 6.12
N ALA A 49 -5.33 -9.94 5.90
CA ALA A 49 -4.62 -9.81 4.63
C ALA A 49 -5.39 -10.47 3.47
N ALA A 50 -5.95 -11.65 3.70
CA ALA A 50 -6.77 -12.36 2.73
C ALA A 50 -8.07 -11.61 2.41
N SER A 51 -8.76 -11.10 3.44
CA SER A 51 -9.96 -10.28 3.27
C SER A 51 -9.65 -9.00 2.48
N SER A 52 -8.60 -8.28 2.86
CA SER A 52 -8.17 -7.06 2.15
C SER A 52 -7.84 -7.33 0.68
N THR A 53 -7.19 -8.45 0.39
CA THR A 53 -6.91 -8.88 -1.00
C THR A 53 -8.21 -9.11 -1.78
N LYS A 54 -9.15 -9.82 -1.18
CA LYS A 54 -10.47 -10.10 -1.78
C LYS A 54 -11.25 -8.81 -2.05
N ASP A 55 -11.25 -7.90 -1.09
CA ASP A 55 -11.96 -6.62 -1.20
C ASP A 55 -11.37 -5.74 -2.30
N ILE A 56 -10.04 -5.66 -2.41
CA ILE A 56 -9.36 -4.92 -3.48
C ILE A 56 -9.70 -5.54 -4.86
N LYS A 57 -9.66 -6.88 -4.98
CA LYS A 57 -10.05 -7.56 -6.23
C LYS A 57 -11.49 -7.24 -6.61
N ALA A 58 -12.40 -7.27 -5.65
CA ALA A 58 -13.82 -6.97 -5.88
C ALA A 58 -14.05 -5.51 -6.25
N LEU A 59 -13.48 -4.57 -5.51
CA LEU A 59 -13.65 -3.12 -5.74
C LEU A 59 -13.09 -2.66 -7.08
N LEU A 60 -11.98 -3.24 -7.52
CA LEU A 60 -11.31 -2.89 -8.76
C LEU A 60 -11.69 -3.82 -9.94
N ASN A 61 -12.58 -4.78 -9.70
CA ASN A 61 -12.97 -5.79 -10.68
C ASN A 61 -11.77 -6.51 -11.32
N ILE A 62 -10.84 -6.96 -10.46
CA ILE A 62 -9.60 -7.65 -10.87
C ILE A 62 -9.90 -9.14 -11.03
N GLY A 63 -9.60 -9.68 -12.23
CA GLY A 63 -9.72 -11.10 -12.53
C GLY A 63 -8.59 -11.96 -11.95
N ASP A 64 -8.70 -13.28 -12.15
CA ASP A 64 -7.73 -14.26 -11.63
C ASP A 64 -6.37 -14.25 -12.36
N ASP A 65 -6.26 -13.47 -13.43
CA ASP A 65 -5.03 -13.23 -14.18
C ASP A 65 -4.09 -12.21 -13.52
N HIS A 66 -4.52 -11.60 -12.40
CA HIS A 66 -3.75 -10.64 -11.61
C HIS A 66 -3.69 -11.01 -10.14
N GLU A 67 -2.57 -10.65 -9.50
CA GLU A 67 -2.38 -10.78 -8.07
C GLU A 67 -2.29 -9.43 -7.37
N VAL A 68 -2.86 -9.35 -6.16
CA VAL A 68 -2.73 -8.18 -5.27
C VAL A 68 -1.54 -8.42 -4.34
N LEU A 69 -0.57 -7.51 -4.38
CA LEU A 69 0.64 -7.60 -3.57
C LEU A 69 0.74 -6.38 -2.64
N PHE A 70 0.88 -6.63 -1.34
CA PHE A 70 1.20 -5.62 -0.35
C PHE A 70 2.72 -5.51 -0.20
N LEU A 71 3.31 -4.49 -0.82
CA LEU A 71 4.77 -4.30 -0.86
C LEU A 71 5.20 -3.11 0.01
N GLN A 72 6.32 -3.25 0.69
CA GLN A 72 6.97 -2.17 1.41
C GLN A 72 7.62 -1.16 0.45
N GLY A 73 8.03 0.03 0.95
CA GLY A 73 8.81 1.02 0.19
C GLY A 73 7.96 2.04 -0.61
N GLY A 74 6.64 1.88 -0.62
CA GLY A 74 5.69 2.80 -1.25
C GLY A 74 5.99 3.07 -2.73
N ALA A 75 5.51 4.20 -3.25
CA ALA A 75 5.71 4.60 -4.63
C ALA A 75 7.19 4.83 -4.99
N THR A 76 8.02 5.17 -4.02
CA THR A 76 9.47 5.38 -4.26
C THR A 76 10.15 4.09 -4.68
N LEU A 77 9.84 2.96 -4.04
CA LEU A 77 10.41 1.68 -4.46
C LEU A 77 9.91 1.25 -5.85
N GLN A 78 8.70 1.63 -6.23
CA GLN A 78 8.14 1.30 -7.54
C GLN A 78 8.92 1.98 -8.69
N PHE A 79 9.55 3.12 -8.47
CA PHE A 79 10.43 3.74 -9.46
C PHE A 79 11.60 2.83 -9.89
N THR A 80 12.09 2.00 -8.97
CA THR A 80 13.12 0.99 -9.25
C THR A 80 12.50 -0.34 -9.68
N SER A 81 11.43 -0.78 -9.01
CA SER A 81 10.83 -2.11 -9.26
C SER A 81 10.26 -2.25 -10.66
N VAL A 82 9.61 -1.20 -11.18
CA VAL A 82 9.04 -1.23 -12.54
C VAL A 82 10.12 -1.47 -13.60
N PRO A 83 11.17 -0.64 -13.72
CA PRO A 83 12.22 -0.90 -14.71
C PRO A 83 12.94 -2.23 -14.47
N LEU A 84 13.20 -2.64 -13.22
CA LEU A 84 13.85 -3.92 -12.93
C LEU A 84 13.05 -5.13 -13.45
N ASN A 85 11.73 -5.07 -13.41
CA ASN A 85 10.88 -6.18 -13.84
C ASN A 85 10.59 -6.17 -15.36
N PHE A 86 10.54 -5.00 -15.99
CA PHE A 86 10.09 -4.86 -17.37
C PHE A 86 11.20 -4.57 -18.37
N THR A 87 12.44 -4.35 -17.93
CA THR A 87 13.55 -4.04 -18.84
C THR A 87 14.68 -5.06 -18.73
N LYS A 88 15.44 -5.22 -19.82
CA LYS A 88 16.68 -5.98 -19.84
C LYS A 88 17.86 -5.03 -19.68
N LYS A 89 19.02 -5.54 -19.26
CA LYS A 89 20.25 -4.74 -19.04
C LYS A 89 20.67 -3.86 -20.25
N SER A 90 20.29 -4.24 -21.46
CA SER A 90 20.57 -3.51 -22.69
C SER A 90 19.42 -2.62 -23.17
N SER A 91 18.32 -2.54 -22.43
CA SER A 91 17.15 -1.76 -22.83
C SER A 91 17.39 -0.26 -22.69
N ILE A 92 16.80 0.51 -23.60
CA ILE A 92 16.71 1.96 -23.49
C ILE A 92 15.32 2.26 -22.95
N VAL A 93 15.26 3.04 -21.88
CA VAL A 93 14.00 3.45 -21.23
C VAL A 93 13.83 4.95 -21.38
N SER A 94 12.68 5.38 -21.87
CA SER A 94 12.35 6.79 -22.05
C SER A 94 11.50 7.30 -20.88
N TYR A 95 11.81 8.48 -20.38
CA TYR A 95 11.09 9.17 -19.32
C TYR A 95 10.61 10.54 -19.77
N LEU A 96 9.35 10.86 -19.50
CA LEU A 96 8.84 12.22 -19.63
C LEU A 96 9.23 13.01 -18.37
N ASN A 97 10.20 13.90 -18.49
CA ASN A 97 10.66 14.69 -17.36
C ASN A 97 9.80 15.94 -17.18
N THR A 98 8.78 15.86 -16.35
CA THR A 98 7.79 16.92 -16.10
C THR A 98 7.98 17.63 -14.75
N GLY A 99 8.94 17.21 -13.92
CA GLY A 99 9.17 17.84 -12.63
C GLY A 99 9.95 16.97 -11.62
N LEU A 100 9.71 17.21 -10.33
CA LEU A 100 10.48 16.58 -9.25
C LEU A 100 10.35 15.05 -9.23
N TRP A 101 9.14 14.55 -9.42
CA TRP A 101 8.89 13.11 -9.31
C TRP A 101 9.47 12.33 -10.50
N SER A 102 9.36 12.87 -11.71
CA SER A 102 9.99 12.26 -12.88
C SER A 102 11.53 12.24 -12.77
N LYS A 103 12.13 13.31 -12.20
CA LYS A 103 13.57 13.30 -11.90
C LYS A 103 13.96 12.24 -10.89
N LYS A 104 13.14 12.00 -9.86
CA LYS A 104 13.36 10.92 -8.88
C LYS A 104 13.24 9.55 -9.54
N ALA A 105 12.26 9.35 -10.42
CA ALA A 105 12.08 8.10 -11.15
C ALA A 105 13.28 7.80 -12.06
N ILE A 106 13.74 8.79 -12.82
CA ILE A 106 14.94 8.67 -13.66
C ILE A 106 16.18 8.28 -12.85
N LYS A 107 16.34 8.88 -11.65
CA LYS A 107 17.50 8.61 -10.79
C LYS A 107 17.43 7.20 -10.16
N ALA A 108 16.25 6.66 -9.97
CA ALA A 108 16.03 5.37 -9.31
C ALA A 108 16.13 4.18 -10.26
N ALA A 109 15.98 4.41 -11.57
CA ALA A 109 16.14 3.40 -12.62
C ALA A 109 17.59 3.22 -13.02
#